data_ab2dd079858b2043f8d5470831eaaf0e
#
_entry.id   ab2dd079858b2043f8d5470831eaaf0e
#
_cell.length_a   1.000
_cell.length_b   1.000
_cell.length_c   1.000
_cell.angle_alpha   90.00
_cell.angle_beta   90.00
_cell.angle_gamma   90.00
#
_symmetry.space_group_name_H-M   'P 1'
#
loop_
_entity.id
_entity.type
_entity.pdbx_description
1 polymer ?
#
loop_
_entity_poly.entity_id
_entity_poly.type
_entity_poly.pdbx_seq_one_letter_code
_entity_poly.pdbx_strand_id
1 'polypeptide(L)'
;MKTLILSCDTGEGHNSCAKAIREAFLSRGEECDICEALHFLSEGAQKLITSGHTFMYRHTPKLYQSGYRFSENHPDMFHESSRLYEMFAKAALPLYEHIRDGGYDTVICVHLFPALMVTKILELYDPSLCTAFVATDYTCSPSVGDSRLGRCFIPAPSLAGDFVSGGIRPELIVPSGIPIRPEFYTRTPKAGAKRSFGIEPSHQHLVAMTGSIGCGPLKELTETLAETMTYEQELTVVCGANEKLHRHLASRYAGWANSHNLG
;
A
#
# COMPACT_ATOMS: atom_id res chain seq x y z
N MET A 1 3.16 -24.29 8.84
CA MET A 1 2.68 -22.94 9.23
C MET A 1 1.72 -22.45 8.16
N LYS A 2 0.55 -21.96 8.53
CA LYS A 2 -0.41 -21.38 7.59
C LYS A 2 -0.66 -19.92 7.94
N THR A 3 -0.31 -19.03 7.03
CA THR A 3 -0.28 -17.58 7.28
C THR A 3 -1.41 -16.88 6.53
N LEU A 4 -2.10 -15.95 7.21
CA LEU A 4 -3.04 -15.03 6.61
C LEU A 4 -2.44 -13.62 6.58
N ILE A 5 -2.36 -13.01 5.40
CA ILE A 5 -2.00 -11.60 5.26
C ILE A 5 -3.26 -10.78 5.09
N LEU A 6 -3.44 -9.78 5.93
CA LEU A 6 -4.56 -8.85 5.87
C LEU A 6 -4.12 -7.53 5.25
N SER A 7 -4.70 -7.20 4.11
CA SER A 7 -4.50 -5.94 3.39
C SER A 7 -5.78 -5.10 3.37
N CYS A 8 -5.67 -3.88 2.88
CA CYS A 8 -6.81 -3.00 2.61
C CYS A 8 -6.70 -2.44 1.20
N ASP A 9 -7.81 -2.45 0.47
CA ASP A 9 -7.91 -1.90 -0.88
C ASP A 9 -8.05 -0.37 -0.86
N THR A 10 -7.15 0.27 -0.10
CA THR A 10 -7.01 1.73 -0.01
C THR A 10 -5.85 2.25 -0.86
N GLY A 11 -5.05 1.35 -1.45
CA GLY A 11 -3.92 1.67 -2.32
C GLY A 11 -3.08 0.45 -2.68
N GLU A 12 -2.50 0.45 -3.87
CA GLU A 12 -1.70 -0.67 -4.37
C GLU A 12 -0.38 -0.91 -3.62
N GLY A 13 0.08 0.05 -2.80
CA GLY A 13 1.29 -0.11 -1.99
C GLY A 13 1.17 -1.25 -0.98
N HIS A 14 0.08 -1.27 -0.20
CA HIS A 14 -0.21 -2.33 0.77
C HIS A 14 -0.40 -3.68 0.08
N ASN A 15 -1.17 -3.71 -1.01
CA ASN A 15 -1.41 -4.92 -1.79
C ASN A 15 -0.11 -5.47 -2.41
N SER A 16 0.77 -4.60 -2.89
CA SER A 16 2.08 -5.00 -3.44
C SER A 16 2.99 -5.59 -2.36
N CYS A 17 3.00 -5.00 -1.16
CA CYS A 17 3.70 -5.52 0.00
C CYS A 17 3.15 -6.90 0.42
N ALA A 18 1.82 -7.05 0.51
CA ALA A 18 1.17 -8.33 0.81
C ALA A 18 1.55 -9.42 -0.21
N LYS A 19 1.54 -9.10 -1.50
CA LYS A 19 1.96 -10.01 -2.58
C LYS A 19 3.42 -10.43 -2.41
N ALA A 20 4.32 -9.50 -2.10
CA ALA A 20 5.74 -9.77 -1.89
C ALA A 20 5.97 -10.72 -0.70
N ILE A 21 5.28 -10.50 0.41
CA ILE A 21 5.34 -11.38 1.58
C ILE A 21 4.82 -12.77 1.22
N ARG A 22 3.66 -12.87 0.57
CA ARG A 22 3.08 -14.15 0.15
C ARG A 22 4.04 -14.94 -0.74
N GLU A 23 4.63 -14.31 -1.74
CA GLU A 23 5.60 -14.96 -2.64
C GLU A 23 6.81 -15.49 -1.86
N ALA A 24 7.29 -14.76 -0.85
CA ALA A 24 8.38 -15.19 0.00
C ALA A 24 8.03 -16.43 0.85
N PHE A 25 6.79 -16.53 1.37
CA PHE A 25 6.30 -17.72 2.07
C PHE A 25 6.17 -18.92 1.12
N LEU A 26 5.49 -18.74 -0.01
CA LEU A 26 5.29 -19.79 -1.01
C LEU A 26 6.61 -20.33 -1.55
N SER A 27 7.62 -19.47 -1.74
CA SER A 27 8.97 -19.91 -2.18
C SER A 27 9.69 -20.79 -1.17
N ARG A 28 9.24 -20.81 0.09
CA ARG A 28 9.73 -21.66 1.18
C ARG A 28 8.86 -22.90 1.42
N GLY A 29 7.82 -23.09 0.61
CA GLY A 29 6.88 -24.20 0.77
C GLY A 29 5.86 -24.00 1.89
N GLU A 30 5.71 -22.77 2.39
CA GLU A 30 4.72 -22.43 3.43
C GLU A 30 3.40 -21.95 2.82
N GLU A 31 2.29 -22.30 3.45
CA GLU A 31 0.97 -21.85 3.03
C GLU A 31 0.76 -20.39 3.43
N CYS A 32 0.31 -19.58 2.48
CA CYS A 32 0.08 -18.16 2.72
C CYS A 32 -1.02 -17.60 1.82
N ASP A 33 -2.05 -17.04 2.44
CA ASP A 33 -3.19 -16.43 1.77
C ASP A 33 -3.22 -14.91 2.03
N ILE A 34 -3.84 -14.16 1.10
CA ILE A 34 -4.11 -12.73 1.27
C ILE A 34 -5.60 -12.52 1.33
N CYS A 35 -6.05 -11.73 2.29
CA CYS A 35 -7.45 -11.37 2.45
C CYS A 35 -7.62 -9.85 2.56
N GLU A 36 -8.67 -9.32 1.92
CA GLU A 36 -9.12 -7.94 2.05
C GLU A 36 -9.87 -7.76 3.38
N ALA A 37 -9.26 -7.04 4.32
CA ALA A 37 -9.77 -6.92 5.68
C ALA A 37 -11.11 -6.17 5.77
N LEU A 38 -11.36 -5.22 4.85
CA LEU A 38 -12.60 -4.45 4.89
C LEU A 38 -13.85 -5.28 4.58
N HIS A 39 -13.71 -6.48 4.02
CA HIS A 39 -14.83 -7.40 3.80
C HIS A 39 -15.51 -7.88 5.10
N PHE A 40 -14.80 -7.80 6.23
CA PHE A 40 -15.36 -8.16 7.54
C PHE A 40 -16.16 -7.02 8.19
N LEU A 41 -16.11 -5.81 7.61
CA LEU A 41 -16.95 -4.69 8.02
C LEU A 41 -18.37 -4.83 7.44
N SER A 42 -19.32 -4.10 8.03
CA SER A 42 -20.64 -3.95 7.42
C SER A 42 -20.54 -3.29 6.03
N GLU A 43 -21.45 -3.63 5.11
CA GLU A 43 -21.44 -3.07 3.75
C GLU A 43 -21.42 -1.54 3.71
N GLY A 44 -22.11 -0.89 4.66
CA GLY A 44 -22.10 0.58 4.77
C GLY A 44 -20.75 1.14 5.17
N ALA A 45 -20.06 0.51 6.12
CA ALA A 45 -18.73 0.90 6.57
C ALA A 45 -17.68 0.66 5.47
N GLN A 46 -17.75 -0.48 4.81
CA GLN A 46 -16.87 -0.79 3.69
C GLN A 46 -17.00 0.23 2.56
N LYS A 47 -18.23 0.51 2.11
CA LYS A 47 -18.50 1.52 1.07
C LYS A 47 -18.02 2.92 1.48
N LEU A 48 -18.21 3.30 2.74
CA LEU A 48 -17.77 4.60 3.24
C LEU A 48 -16.24 4.75 3.16
N ILE A 49 -15.50 3.72 3.55
CA ILE A 49 -14.03 3.76 3.55
C ILE A 49 -13.50 3.72 2.11
N THR A 50 -13.90 2.73 1.30
CA THR A 50 -13.35 2.53 -0.06
C THR A 50 -13.75 3.66 -1.01
N SER A 51 -15.04 4.01 -1.07
CA SER A 51 -15.53 5.07 -1.94
C SER A 51 -15.12 6.46 -1.46
N GLY A 52 -15.14 6.68 -0.14
CA GLY A 52 -14.72 7.93 0.48
C GLY A 52 -13.24 8.23 0.24
N HIS A 53 -12.38 7.25 0.45
CA HIS A 53 -10.94 7.38 0.21
C HIS A 53 -10.65 7.68 -1.28
N THR A 54 -11.19 6.88 -2.20
CA THR A 54 -10.99 7.07 -3.64
C THR A 54 -11.55 8.40 -4.14
N PHE A 55 -12.73 8.80 -3.66
CA PHE A 55 -13.35 10.08 -4.04
C PHE A 55 -12.52 11.27 -3.56
N MET A 56 -12.10 11.28 -2.28
CA MET A 56 -11.27 12.35 -1.73
C MET A 56 -9.93 12.46 -2.47
N TYR A 57 -9.28 11.35 -2.75
CA TYR A 57 -8.00 11.33 -3.44
C TYR A 57 -8.11 11.86 -4.87
N ARG A 58 -9.18 11.47 -5.61
CA ARG A 58 -9.38 11.88 -7.02
C ARG A 58 -9.87 13.31 -7.19
N HIS A 59 -10.81 13.74 -6.35
CA HIS A 59 -11.55 14.97 -6.60
C HIS A 59 -11.20 16.12 -5.66
N THR A 60 -10.66 15.81 -4.48
CA THR A 60 -10.35 16.80 -3.46
C THR A 60 -8.99 16.54 -2.79
N PRO A 61 -7.88 16.57 -3.55
CA PRO A 61 -6.56 16.23 -3.00
C PRO A 61 -6.13 17.13 -1.85
N LYS A 62 -6.55 18.40 -1.85
CA LYS A 62 -6.33 19.32 -0.71
C LYS A 62 -7.10 18.91 0.54
N LEU A 63 -8.32 18.40 0.37
CA LEU A 63 -9.13 17.90 1.48
C LEU A 63 -8.55 16.57 2.01
N TYR A 64 -8.05 15.71 1.12
CA TYR A 64 -7.33 14.50 1.50
C TYR A 64 -6.09 14.82 2.34
N GLN A 65 -5.26 15.77 1.89
CA GLN A 65 -4.10 16.25 2.66
C GLN A 65 -4.51 16.86 4.02
N SER A 66 -5.62 17.62 4.03
CA SER A 66 -6.15 18.19 5.27
C SER A 66 -6.68 17.11 6.19
N GLY A 67 -7.33 16.07 5.67
CA GLY A 67 -7.77 14.90 6.43
C GLY A 67 -6.62 14.12 7.03
N TYR A 68 -5.54 13.92 6.27
CA TYR A 68 -4.33 13.28 6.77
C TYR A 68 -3.68 14.10 7.89
N ARG A 69 -3.49 15.41 7.69
CA ARG A 69 -3.00 16.32 8.74
C ARG A 69 -3.94 16.38 9.94
N PHE A 70 -5.24 16.29 9.71
CA PHE A 70 -6.20 16.21 10.81
C PHE A 70 -6.01 14.95 11.63
N SER A 71 -5.80 13.79 11.02
CA SER A 71 -5.51 12.55 11.75
C SER A 71 -4.17 12.59 12.50
N GLU A 72 -3.14 13.24 11.95
CA GLU A 72 -1.87 13.48 12.65
C GLU A 72 -2.05 14.37 13.89
N ASN A 73 -2.91 15.37 13.82
CA ASN A 73 -3.20 16.28 14.92
C ASN A 73 -4.24 15.74 15.93
N HIS A 74 -4.93 14.64 15.59
CA HIS A 74 -5.94 13.99 16.43
C HIS A 74 -5.63 12.49 16.53
N PRO A 75 -4.54 12.13 17.23
CA PRO A 75 -4.13 10.72 17.36
C PRO A 75 -5.21 9.86 18.01
N ASP A 76 -6.08 10.46 18.83
CA ASP A 76 -7.19 9.74 19.49
C ASP A 76 -8.31 9.27 18.54
N MET A 77 -8.24 9.63 17.24
CA MET A 77 -9.27 9.26 16.27
C MET A 77 -9.46 7.74 16.13
N PHE A 78 -8.40 6.96 16.32
CA PHE A 78 -8.41 5.50 16.28
C PHE A 78 -8.20 4.87 17.68
N HIS A 79 -8.16 5.70 18.75
CA HIS A 79 -8.05 5.20 20.11
C HIS A 79 -9.30 4.38 20.50
N GLU A 80 -9.16 3.47 21.45
CA GLU A 80 -10.20 2.52 21.90
C GLU A 80 -11.56 3.16 22.24
N SER A 81 -11.58 4.44 22.62
CA SER A 81 -12.81 5.19 22.89
C SER A 81 -13.48 5.79 21.66
N SER A 82 -12.89 5.68 20.50
CA SER A 82 -13.42 6.30 19.28
C SER A 82 -14.47 5.44 18.56
N ARG A 83 -15.42 6.10 17.87
CA ARG A 83 -16.42 5.40 17.03
C ARG A 83 -15.78 4.64 15.87
N LEU A 84 -14.63 5.10 15.37
CA LEU A 84 -13.90 4.43 14.31
C LEU A 84 -13.29 3.13 14.83
N TYR A 85 -12.67 3.16 16.01
CA TYR A 85 -12.17 1.94 16.65
C TYR A 85 -13.30 0.93 16.91
N GLU A 86 -14.44 1.38 17.45
CA GLU A 86 -15.61 0.51 17.65
C GLU A 86 -16.10 -0.14 16.34
N MET A 87 -16.03 0.59 15.23
CA MET A 87 -16.39 0.04 13.92
C MET A 87 -15.46 -1.11 13.52
N PHE A 88 -14.15 -0.95 13.67
CA PHE A 88 -13.19 -2.01 13.41
C PHE A 88 -13.28 -3.16 14.44
N ALA A 89 -13.52 -2.85 15.70
CA ALA A 89 -13.71 -3.85 16.75
C ALA A 89 -14.89 -4.80 16.47
N LYS A 90 -15.97 -4.31 15.84
CA LYS A 90 -17.11 -5.13 15.45
C LYS A 90 -16.78 -6.16 14.35
N ALA A 91 -15.74 -5.92 13.56
CA ALA A 91 -15.24 -6.85 12.56
C ALA A 91 -14.36 -7.98 13.16
N ALA A 92 -13.98 -7.86 14.45
CA ALA A 92 -13.07 -8.82 15.08
C ALA A 92 -13.66 -10.24 15.13
N LEU A 93 -14.94 -10.39 15.44
CA LEU A 93 -15.57 -11.72 15.52
C LEU A 93 -15.61 -12.43 14.17
N PRO A 94 -16.20 -11.86 13.09
CA PRO A 94 -16.23 -12.54 11.80
C PRO A 94 -14.81 -12.78 11.23
N LEU A 95 -13.86 -11.90 11.49
CA LEU A 95 -12.46 -12.12 11.12
C LEU A 95 -11.84 -13.27 11.92
N TYR A 96 -12.09 -13.37 13.21
CA TYR A 96 -11.62 -14.47 14.06
C TYR A 96 -12.18 -15.82 13.59
N GLU A 97 -13.48 -15.89 13.28
CA GLU A 97 -14.09 -17.08 12.71
C GLU A 97 -13.41 -17.50 11.40
N HIS A 98 -13.13 -16.57 10.52
CA HIS A 98 -12.40 -16.82 9.28
C HIS A 98 -10.97 -17.35 9.53
N ILE A 99 -10.25 -16.77 10.49
CA ILE A 99 -8.90 -17.22 10.89
C ILE A 99 -8.95 -18.66 11.40
N ARG A 100 -9.85 -18.93 12.33
CA ARG A 100 -10.01 -20.25 12.95
C ARG A 100 -10.43 -21.30 11.93
N ASP A 101 -11.47 -21.03 11.15
CA ASP A 101 -12.04 -21.98 10.19
C ASP A 101 -11.08 -22.22 9.01
N GLY A 102 -10.27 -21.24 8.67
CA GLY A 102 -9.17 -21.37 7.72
C GLY A 102 -7.94 -22.11 8.26
N GLY A 103 -7.86 -22.34 9.57
CA GLY A 103 -6.70 -22.98 10.21
C GLY A 103 -5.43 -22.15 10.17
N TYR A 104 -5.55 -20.82 10.18
CA TYR A 104 -4.40 -19.94 10.20
C TYR A 104 -3.82 -19.82 11.61
N ASP A 105 -2.51 -20.03 11.73
CA ASP A 105 -1.75 -19.92 12.97
C ASP A 105 -1.00 -18.58 13.10
N THR A 106 -0.86 -17.87 11.99
CA THR A 106 -0.12 -16.60 11.89
C THR A 106 -0.90 -15.58 11.08
N VAL A 107 -0.98 -14.35 11.58
CA VAL A 107 -1.65 -13.23 10.90
C VAL A 107 -0.70 -12.05 10.75
N ILE A 108 -0.55 -11.58 9.51
CA ILE A 108 0.29 -10.42 9.17
C ILE A 108 -0.59 -9.29 8.65
N CYS A 109 -0.53 -8.12 9.27
CA CYS A 109 -1.26 -6.93 8.85
C CYS A 109 -0.33 -5.97 8.12
N VAL A 110 -0.65 -5.61 6.88
CA VAL A 110 0.11 -4.61 6.11
C VAL A 110 -0.57 -3.23 6.10
N HIS A 111 -1.63 -3.07 6.88
CA HIS A 111 -2.38 -1.82 7.05
C HIS A 111 -2.87 -1.68 8.49
N LEU A 112 -3.06 -0.43 8.96
CA LEU A 112 -3.51 -0.15 10.32
C LEU A 112 -4.90 -0.75 10.64
N PHE A 113 -5.87 -0.66 9.71
CA PHE A 113 -7.24 -1.10 9.99
C PHE A 113 -7.32 -2.59 10.38
N PRO A 114 -6.76 -3.54 9.62
CA PRO A 114 -6.70 -4.92 10.09
C PRO A 114 -5.89 -5.09 11.37
N ALA A 115 -4.85 -4.29 11.60
CA ALA A 115 -4.10 -4.37 12.85
C ALA A 115 -4.95 -4.04 14.08
N LEU A 116 -5.87 -3.08 13.98
CA LEU A 116 -6.85 -2.78 15.04
C LEU A 116 -7.88 -3.91 15.23
N MET A 117 -8.36 -4.52 14.13
CA MET A 117 -9.26 -5.69 14.20
C MET A 117 -8.58 -6.86 14.90
N VAL A 118 -7.33 -7.17 14.51
CA VAL A 118 -6.54 -8.27 15.11
C VAL A 118 -6.17 -7.97 16.56
N THR A 119 -5.91 -6.73 16.92
CA THR A 119 -5.73 -6.31 18.31
C THR A 119 -6.93 -6.72 19.15
N LYS A 120 -8.14 -6.51 18.64
CA LYS A 120 -9.36 -6.90 19.34
C LYS A 120 -9.54 -8.42 19.41
N ILE A 121 -9.06 -9.15 18.41
CA ILE A 121 -9.03 -10.63 18.46
C ILE A 121 -8.11 -11.11 19.58
N LEU A 122 -6.91 -10.54 19.70
CA LEU A 122 -5.96 -10.86 20.77
C LEU A 122 -6.54 -10.59 22.17
N GLU A 123 -7.35 -9.56 22.31
CA GLU A 123 -7.97 -9.18 23.58
C GLU A 123 -9.14 -10.09 23.98
N LEU A 124 -9.98 -10.49 23.03
CA LEU A 124 -11.27 -11.11 23.33
C LEU A 124 -11.35 -12.61 23.03
N TYR A 125 -10.57 -13.10 22.06
CA TYR A 125 -10.78 -14.44 21.51
C TYR A 125 -9.54 -15.33 21.56
N ASP A 126 -8.38 -14.85 21.10
CA ASP A 126 -7.16 -15.65 21.05
C ASP A 126 -5.90 -14.81 21.33
N PRO A 127 -5.49 -14.69 22.60
CA PRO A 127 -4.28 -13.97 22.98
C PRO A 127 -2.97 -14.65 22.55
N SER A 128 -3.04 -15.90 22.06
CA SER A 128 -1.86 -16.69 21.65
C SER A 128 -1.59 -16.63 20.15
N LEU A 129 -2.48 -16.03 19.35
CA LEU A 129 -2.34 -15.92 17.91
C LEU A 129 -1.02 -15.20 17.55
N CYS A 130 -0.23 -15.83 16.68
CA CYS A 130 1.01 -15.22 16.19
C CYS A 130 0.68 -14.05 15.23
N THR A 131 1.14 -12.83 15.58
CA THR A 131 0.75 -11.64 14.83
C THR A 131 1.92 -10.72 14.51
N ALA A 132 1.84 -10.04 13.36
CA ALA A 132 2.81 -9.03 12.98
C ALA A 132 2.14 -7.86 12.23
N PHE A 133 2.69 -6.66 12.46
CA PHE A 133 2.43 -5.48 11.63
C PHE A 133 3.63 -5.23 10.71
N VAL A 134 3.39 -4.92 9.46
CA VAL A 134 4.41 -4.50 8.48
C VAL A 134 4.08 -3.10 8.01
N ALA A 135 4.88 -2.14 8.45
CA ALA A 135 4.75 -0.75 8.02
C ALA A 135 5.20 -0.59 6.56
N THR A 136 4.37 0.06 5.76
CA THR A 136 4.58 0.26 4.31
C THR A 136 4.96 1.69 3.96
N ASP A 137 5.02 2.58 4.96
CA ASP A 137 5.35 4.00 4.81
C ASP A 137 6.60 4.36 5.61
N TYR A 138 7.39 5.32 5.13
CA TYR A 138 8.57 5.84 5.83
C TYR A 138 8.19 6.83 6.95
N THR A 139 7.09 6.57 7.61
CA THR A 139 6.59 7.29 8.79
C THR A 139 5.82 6.36 9.69
N CYS A 140 5.77 6.65 10.98
CA CYS A 140 4.83 6.00 11.89
C CYS A 140 3.46 6.64 11.72
N SER A 141 2.51 5.91 11.14
CA SER A 141 1.14 6.39 11.03
C SER A 141 0.51 6.59 12.39
N PRO A 142 -0.37 7.60 12.56
CA PRO A 142 -1.11 7.77 13.81
C PRO A 142 -1.82 6.47 14.23
N SER A 143 -1.85 6.21 15.54
CA SER A 143 -2.49 5.03 16.14
C SER A 143 -1.87 3.65 15.82
N VAL A 144 -0.71 3.60 15.20
CA VAL A 144 0.03 2.31 15.09
C VAL A 144 0.34 1.75 16.48
N GLY A 145 0.60 2.63 17.48
CA GLY A 145 0.81 2.24 18.87
C GLY A 145 -0.42 1.65 19.57
N ASP A 146 -1.63 1.90 19.05
CA ASP A 146 -2.86 1.26 19.55
C ASP A 146 -2.96 -0.20 19.10
N SER A 147 -2.16 -0.62 18.12
CA SER A 147 -2.07 -2.02 17.70
C SER A 147 -1.18 -2.81 18.67
N ARG A 148 -1.68 -3.96 19.15
CA ARG A 148 -0.99 -4.83 20.11
C ARG A 148 -0.43 -6.11 19.49
N LEU A 149 0.06 -6.01 18.26
CA LEU A 149 0.60 -7.16 17.55
C LEU A 149 1.98 -7.57 18.07
N GLY A 150 2.32 -8.85 17.90
CA GLY A 150 3.51 -9.47 18.47
C GLY A 150 4.84 -8.98 17.89
N ARG A 151 4.84 -8.42 16.67
CA ARG A 151 6.02 -7.80 16.03
C ARG A 151 5.60 -6.62 15.15
N CYS A 152 6.51 -5.64 15.02
CA CYS A 152 6.35 -4.49 14.15
C CYS A 152 7.57 -4.38 13.21
N PHE A 153 7.38 -4.75 11.96
CA PHE A 153 8.41 -4.63 10.92
C PHE A 153 8.37 -3.22 10.34
N ILE A 154 9.52 -2.52 10.38
CA ILE A 154 9.61 -1.13 9.95
C ILE A 154 10.55 -0.93 8.76
N PRO A 155 10.36 0.14 7.95
CA PRO A 155 11.11 0.34 6.71
C PRO A 155 12.62 0.56 6.89
N ALA A 156 13.04 1.19 7.99
CA ALA A 156 14.45 1.51 8.21
C ALA A 156 14.77 1.65 9.72
N PRO A 157 16.02 1.33 10.14
CA PRO A 157 16.44 1.51 11.53
C PRO A 157 16.30 2.95 12.04
N SER A 158 16.48 3.94 11.16
CA SER A 158 16.36 5.37 11.50
C SER A 158 14.96 5.79 11.95
N LEU A 159 13.93 5.00 11.62
CA LEU A 159 12.53 5.25 12.01
C LEU A 159 12.17 4.64 13.38
N ALA A 160 13.05 3.85 14.00
CA ALA A 160 12.71 3.16 15.25
C ALA A 160 12.26 4.14 16.35
N GLY A 161 12.90 5.32 16.43
CA GLY A 161 12.51 6.36 17.38
C GLY A 161 11.09 6.88 17.19
N ASP A 162 10.65 7.04 15.94
CA ASP A 162 9.31 7.51 15.61
C ASP A 162 8.25 6.47 16.01
N PHE A 163 8.54 5.18 15.76
CA PHE A 163 7.63 4.08 16.16
C PHE A 163 7.57 3.91 17.68
N VAL A 164 8.68 4.09 18.38
CA VAL A 164 8.69 4.09 19.87
C VAL A 164 7.87 5.27 20.39
N SER A 165 8.06 6.47 19.84
CA SER A 165 7.29 7.66 20.20
C SER A 165 5.81 7.51 19.87
N GLY A 166 5.49 6.74 18.82
CA GLY A 166 4.13 6.36 18.43
C GLY A 166 3.49 5.27 19.32
N GLY A 167 4.20 4.76 20.33
CA GLY A 167 3.66 3.81 21.32
C GLY A 167 4.07 2.34 21.12
N ILE A 168 4.87 2.00 20.11
CA ILE A 168 5.36 0.63 19.91
C ILE A 168 6.51 0.34 20.88
N ARG A 169 6.43 -0.78 21.58
CA ARG A 169 7.52 -1.23 22.48
C ARG A 169 8.78 -1.55 21.68
N PRO A 170 9.96 -1.06 22.10
CA PRO A 170 11.22 -1.21 21.34
C PRO A 170 11.57 -2.65 20.98
N GLU A 171 11.29 -3.60 21.88
CA GLU A 171 11.58 -5.03 21.68
C GLU A 171 10.73 -5.71 20.60
N LEU A 172 9.65 -5.07 20.15
CA LEU A 172 8.79 -5.57 19.07
C LEU A 172 9.22 -5.06 17.71
N ILE A 173 10.08 -4.03 17.65
CA ILE A 173 10.48 -3.37 16.41
C ILE A 173 11.55 -4.18 15.69
N VAL A 174 11.29 -4.48 14.42
CA VAL A 174 12.22 -5.19 13.53
C VAL A 174 12.46 -4.35 12.27
N PRO A 175 13.62 -3.71 12.12
CA PRO A 175 13.98 -2.98 10.89
C PRO A 175 14.29 -3.97 9.77
N SER A 176 13.38 -4.14 8.82
CA SER A 176 13.48 -5.12 7.74
C SER A 176 13.52 -4.52 6.34
N GLY A 177 13.14 -3.26 6.19
CA GLY A 177 12.75 -2.71 4.90
C GLY A 177 11.27 -2.99 4.58
N ILE A 178 10.77 -2.32 3.55
CA ILE A 178 9.44 -2.63 2.99
C ILE A 178 9.60 -3.85 2.08
N PRO A 179 8.78 -4.91 2.25
CA PRO A 179 8.79 -6.07 1.36
C PRO A 179 8.49 -5.67 -0.08
N ILE A 180 9.36 -6.09 -1.00
CA ILE A 180 9.22 -5.85 -2.43
C ILE A 180 9.27 -7.18 -3.19
N ARG A 181 8.54 -7.26 -4.31
CA ARG A 181 8.50 -8.46 -5.14
C ARG A 181 9.85 -8.74 -5.82
N PRO A 182 10.14 -10.00 -6.15
CA PRO A 182 11.40 -10.42 -6.78
C PRO A 182 11.77 -9.64 -8.04
N GLU A 183 10.78 -9.22 -8.82
CA GLU A 183 10.99 -8.46 -10.06
C GLU A 183 11.72 -7.12 -9.83
N PHE A 184 11.62 -6.54 -8.63
CA PHE A 184 12.28 -5.27 -8.31
C PHE A 184 13.75 -5.40 -7.90
N TYR A 185 14.22 -6.61 -7.55
CA TYR A 185 15.63 -6.86 -7.23
C TYR A 185 16.32 -7.85 -8.18
N THR A 186 15.56 -8.51 -9.05
CA THR A 186 16.11 -9.31 -10.15
C THR A 186 16.56 -8.36 -11.26
N ARG A 187 17.87 -8.29 -11.46
CA ARG A 187 18.45 -7.35 -12.43
C ARG A 187 18.33 -7.87 -13.86
N THR A 188 17.53 -7.21 -14.66
CA THR A 188 17.57 -7.33 -16.12
C THR A 188 18.61 -6.34 -16.69
N PRO A 189 19.46 -6.73 -17.64
CA PRO A 189 20.36 -5.79 -18.30
C PRO A 189 19.57 -4.61 -18.92
N LYS A 190 19.97 -3.38 -18.59
CA LYS A 190 19.25 -2.16 -18.95
C LYS A 190 18.92 -2.06 -20.44
N ALA A 191 19.89 -2.42 -21.32
CA ALA A 191 19.68 -2.40 -22.76
C ALA A 191 18.65 -3.42 -23.23
N GLY A 192 18.59 -4.60 -22.59
CA GLY A 192 17.57 -5.63 -22.86
C GLY A 192 16.18 -5.17 -22.44
N ALA A 193 16.07 -4.61 -21.21
CA ALA A 193 14.82 -4.06 -20.71
C ALA A 193 14.30 -2.91 -21.60
N LYS A 194 15.15 -1.99 -22.05
CA LYS A 194 14.76 -0.94 -22.97
C LYS A 194 14.19 -1.50 -24.28
N ARG A 195 14.90 -2.44 -24.90
CA ARG A 195 14.43 -3.09 -26.14
C ARG A 195 13.08 -3.78 -25.99
N SER A 196 12.80 -4.41 -24.86
CA SER A 196 11.50 -5.08 -24.65
C SER A 196 10.31 -4.09 -24.60
N PHE A 197 10.59 -2.82 -24.32
CA PHE A 197 9.60 -1.73 -24.38
C PHE A 197 9.66 -0.91 -25.66
N GLY A 198 10.44 -1.31 -26.67
CA GLY A 198 10.60 -0.57 -27.91
C GLY A 198 11.43 0.71 -27.78
N ILE A 199 12.21 0.83 -26.70
CA ILE A 199 13.04 1.99 -26.38
C ILE A 199 14.44 1.77 -26.95
N GLU A 200 15.00 2.79 -27.63
CA GLU A 200 16.38 2.73 -28.13
C GLU A 200 17.38 2.65 -26.94
N PRO A 201 18.23 1.61 -26.89
CA PRO A 201 19.13 1.41 -25.76
C PRO A 201 20.07 2.57 -25.44
N SER A 202 20.49 3.32 -26.46
CA SER A 202 21.40 4.47 -26.32
C SER A 202 20.69 5.73 -25.82
N HIS A 203 19.37 5.86 -26.01
CA HIS A 203 18.61 7.01 -25.60
C HIS A 203 18.47 7.09 -24.06
N GLN A 204 18.35 8.31 -23.54
CA GLN A 204 17.95 8.52 -22.15
C GLN A 204 16.45 8.20 -22.01
N HIS A 205 16.11 7.31 -21.06
CA HIS A 205 14.72 6.97 -20.80
C HIS A 205 14.20 7.67 -19.53
N LEU A 206 13.14 8.43 -19.69
CA LEU A 206 12.40 9.11 -18.63
C LEU A 206 11.11 8.34 -18.37
N VAL A 207 10.76 8.16 -17.12
CA VAL A 207 9.49 7.54 -16.70
C VAL A 207 8.73 8.52 -15.81
N ALA A 208 7.53 8.91 -16.22
CA ALA A 208 6.64 9.74 -15.45
C ALA A 208 5.45 8.91 -14.93
N MET A 209 5.20 8.93 -13.61
CA MET A 209 4.11 8.19 -12.98
C MET A 209 3.64 8.89 -11.71
N THR A 210 2.34 8.78 -11.39
CA THR A 210 1.73 9.38 -10.21
C THR A 210 0.92 8.37 -9.38
N GLY A 211 1.38 7.12 -9.34
CA GLY A 211 0.74 6.03 -8.62
C GLY A 211 -0.37 5.32 -9.39
N SER A 212 -0.98 4.31 -8.76
CA SER A 212 -1.92 3.38 -9.39
C SER A 212 -3.22 4.03 -9.89
N ILE A 213 -3.65 5.11 -9.27
CA ILE A 213 -4.88 5.83 -9.65
C ILE A 213 -4.63 6.81 -10.81
N GLY A 214 -3.38 7.19 -11.07
CA GLY A 214 -3.01 8.14 -12.13
C GLY A 214 -3.55 9.56 -11.90
N CYS A 215 -3.55 10.02 -10.64
CA CYS A 215 -3.95 11.37 -10.24
C CYS A 215 -2.73 12.30 -10.13
N GLY A 216 -3.00 13.62 -10.07
CA GLY A 216 -1.96 14.63 -9.95
C GLY A 216 -1.61 15.29 -11.29
N PRO A 217 -0.54 16.09 -11.35
CA PRO A 217 -0.21 16.95 -12.50
C PRO A 217 0.52 16.19 -13.62
N LEU A 218 0.17 14.90 -13.86
CA LEU A 218 0.88 14.05 -14.83
C LEU A 218 0.70 14.56 -16.28
N LYS A 219 -0.45 15.17 -16.56
CA LYS A 219 -0.71 15.79 -17.86
C LYS A 219 0.23 16.97 -18.11
N GLU A 220 0.25 17.92 -17.19
CA GLU A 220 1.08 19.13 -17.28
C GLU A 220 2.57 18.77 -17.27
N LEU A 221 2.98 17.80 -16.48
CA LEU A 221 4.33 17.27 -16.47
C LEU A 221 4.71 16.67 -17.82
N THR A 222 3.83 15.86 -18.41
CA THR A 222 4.05 15.25 -19.72
C THR A 222 4.17 16.31 -20.82
N GLU A 223 3.31 17.32 -20.82
CA GLU A 223 3.34 18.43 -21.78
C GLU A 223 4.65 19.20 -21.67
N THR A 224 5.09 19.56 -20.46
CA THR A 224 6.36 20.26 -20.23
C THR A 224 7.56 19.41 -20.68
N LEU A 225 7.57 18.12 -20.38
CA LEU A 225 8.65 17.23 -20.82
C LEU A 225 8.67 17.11 -22.35
N ALA A 226 7.52 16.95 -23.00
CA ALA A 226 7.42 16.85 -24.45
C ALA A 226 7.94 18.10 -25.19
N GLU A 227 7.79 19.28 -24.60
CA GLU A 227 8.30 20.56 -25.15
C GLU A 227 9.82 20.74 -24.99
N THR A 228 10.42 20.05 -24.02
CA THR A 228 11.84 20.28 -23.63
C THR A 228 12.76 19.12 -24.00
N MET A 229 12.23 17.95 -24.30
CA MET A 229 13.00 16.75 -24.63
C MET A 229 13.71 16.84 -25.98
N THR A 230 14.91 16.24 -26.04
CA THR A 230 15.68 16.06 -27.26
C THR A 230 15.32 14.74 -27.95
N TYR A 231 15.78 14.55 -29.19
CA TYR A 231 15.57 13.30 -29.95
C TYR A 231 16.28 12.07 -29.33
N GLU A 232 17.27 12.28 -28.47
CA GLU A 232 17.99 11.22 -27.75
C GLU A 232 17.30 10.83 -26.42
N GLN A 233 16.12 11.37 -26.15
CA GLN A 233 15.35 11.12 -24.95
C GLN A 233 14.00 10.48 -25.29
N GLU A 234 13.63 9.46 -24.54
CA GLU A 234 12.33 8.80 -24.68
C GLU A 234 11.53 8.87 -23.37
N LEU A 235 10.23 9.08 -23.46
CA LEU A 235 9.33 9.26 -22.32
C LEU A 235 8.30 8.15 -22.28
N THR A 236 8.26 7.43 -21.15
CA THR A 236 7.16 6.54 -20.81
C THR A 236 6.30 7.20 -19.75
N VAL A 237 4.98 7.26 -20.02
CA VAL A 237 4.00 7.79 -19.06
C VAL A 237 3.11 6.64 -18.58
N VAL A 238 3.14 6.38 -17.26
CA VAL A 238 2.30 5.36 -16.63
C VAL A 238 1.06 6.04 -16.04
N CYS A 239 -0.08 5.84 -16.70
CA CYS A 239 -1.34 6.49 -16.35
C CYS A 239 -2.14 5.77 -15.25
N GLY A 240 -1.76 4.55 -14.88
CA GLY A 240 -2.49 3.74 -13.92
C GLY A 240 -3.96 3.54 -14.33
N ALA A 241 -4.88 3.61 -13.39
CA ALA A 241 -6.32 3.47 -13.65
C ALA A 241 -6.98 4.71 -14.30
N ASN A 242 -6.20 5.71 -14.75
CA ASN A 242 -6.74 6.93 -15.36
C ASN A 242 -6.86 6.79 -16.88
N GLU A 243 -7.85 6.01 -17.34
CA GLU A 243 -8.11 5.79 -18.77
C GLU A 243 -8.37 7.09 -19.56
N LYS A 244 -8.94 8.11 -18.90
CA LYS A 244 -9.18 9.41 -19.58
C LYS A 244 -7.85 10.08 -19.90
N LEU A 245 -6.91 10.08 -18.98
CA LEU A 245 -5.57 10.61 -19.20
C LEU A 245 -4.83 9.81 -20.27
N HIS A 246 -4.86 8.47 -20.15
CA HIS A 246 -4.24 7.57 -21.14
C HIS A 246 -4.74 7.86 -22.56
N ARG A 247 -6.07 7.89 -22.77
CA ARG A 247 -6.65 8.22 -24.10
C ARG A 247 -6.29 9.61 -24.60
N HIS A 248 -6.24 10.59 -23.68
CA HIS A 248 -5.84 11.96 -24.05
C HIS A 248 -4.39 12.01 -24.54
N LEU A 249 -3.45 11.43 -23.79
CA LEU A 249 -2.04 11.42 -24.13
C LEU A 249 -1.77 10.57 -25.37
N ALA A 250 -2.39 9.40 -25.50
CA ALA A 250 -2.26 8.54 -26.67
C ALA A 250 -2.72 9.25 -27.96
N SER A 251 -3.82 10.01 -27.91
CA SER A 251 -4.30 10.79 -29.05
C SER A 251 -3.41 11.99 -29.37
N ARG A 252 -2.96 12.73 -28.34
CA ARG A 252 -2.18 13.95 -28.54
C ARG A 252 -0.77 13.66 -29.07
N TYR A 253 -0.17 12.57 -28.62
CA TYR A 253 1.19 12.17 -28.99
C TYR A 253 1.21 10.98 -29.96
N ALA A 254 0.09 10.71 -30.64
CA ALA A 254 0.04 9.71 -31.69
C ALA A 254 1.05 10.05 -32.80
N GLY A 255 2.00 9.12 -33.02
CA GLY A 255 3.06 9.33 -34.03
C GLY A 255 4.30 10.09 -33.51
N TRP A 256 4.33 10.51 -32.26
CA TRP A 256 5.57 11.00 -31.67
C TRP A 256 6.46 9.79 -31.29
N ALA A 257 7.56 9.63 -32.05
CA ALA A 257 8.41 8.43 -31.98
C ALA A 257 9.03 8.19 -30.59
N ASN A 258 9.18 9.25 -29.79
CA ASN A 258 9.85 9.21 -28.50
C ASN A 258 8.88 9.08 -27.31
N SER A 259 7.61 8.74 -27.55
CA SER A 259 6.62 8.58 -26.47
C SER A 259 6.06 7.16 -26.39
N HIS A 260 6.00 6.65 -25.16
CA HIS A 260 5.38 5.37 -24.81
C HIS A 260 4.34 5.59 -23.72
N ASN A 261 3.08 5.29 -23.99
CA ASN A 261 1.99 5.42 -23.03
C ASN A 261 1.58 4.04 -22.53
N LEU A 262 1.65 3.83 -21.22
CA LEU A 262 1.23 2.60 -20.55
C LEU A 262 0.02 2.88 -19.64
N GLY A 263 -1.00 2.04 -19.74
CA GLY A 263 -2.18 2.06 -18.88
C GLY A 263 -1.98 1.27 -17.60
#